data_f22f399f778d2e50eb730fe245387a3a
#
_entry.id   f22f399f778d2e50eb730fe245387a3a
#
_cell.length_a   1.000
_cell.length_b   1.000
_cell.length_c   1.000
_cell.angle_alpha   90.00
_cell.angle_beta   90.00
_cell.angle_gamma   90.00
#
_symmetry.space_group_name_H-M   'P 1'
#
loop_
_entity.id
_entity.type
_entity.pdbx_description
1 polymer ?
#
loop_
_entity_poly.entity_id
_entity_poly.type
_entity_poly.pdbx_seq_one_letter_code
_entity_poly.pdbx_strand_id
1 'polypeptide(L)'
;YTSDEDAMKDFTNVGEDTTAEDDVNPEDATGEVLSDEEQQELDAKLAEFADSEPVTNDGNVYNVLLVGVDRRDKSWAGNSDSMILMSLNYEKKQISMISLMRDTYVNIPGIGMRKLNAAHANGAGPLLLETVTQNYKVQVDRYVSVDFNSMIDIIDKLGGVELTLSDDEVRVANNYITEMCNLRKLDPNSYYFIKGGTKTCSGIQAVAYARIRYVGNADYQRTERQR
;
A
#
# COMPACT_ATOMS: atom_id res chain seq x y z
N TYR A 1 17.86 -7.52 -8.54
CA TYR A 1 16.97 -8.21 -9.48
C TYR A 1 16.79 -9.62 -8.97
N THR A 2 15.78 -9.88 -8.16
CA THR A 2 15.29 -11.23 -7.90
C THR A 2 14.28 -11.57 -8.98
N SER A 3 14.39 -12.74 -9.61
CA SER A 3 13.41 -13.24 -10.56
C SER A 3 12.10 -13.58 -9.84
N ASP A 4 10.96 -13.58 -10.54
CA ASP A 4 9.66 -13.93 -9.95
C ASP A 4 9.66 -15.32 -9.29
N GLU A 5 10.51 -16.25 -9.76
CA GLU A 5 10.71 -17.57 -9.15
C GLU A 5 11.45 -17.52 -7.80
N ASP A 6 12.36 -16.57 -7.61
CA ASP A 6 13.07 -16.39 -6.35
C ASP A 6 12.18 -15.71 -5.30
N ALA A 7 11.28 -14.82 -5.71
CA ALA A 7 10.29 -14.21 -4.83
C ALA A 7 9.29 -15.24 -4.27
N MET A 8 8.95 -16.28 -5.04
CA MET A 8 8.02 -17.34 -4.59
C MET A 8 8.68 -18.37 -3.67
N LYS A 9 9.99 -18.62 -3.77
CA LYS A 9 10.68 -19.62 -2.94
C LYS A 9 10.80 -19.23 -1.47
N ASP A 10 10.76 -17.93 -1.16
CA ASP A 10 10.83 -17.42 0.21
C ASP A 10 9.50 -17.54 1.00
N PHE A 11 8.39 -17.93 0.37
CA PHE A 11 7.03 -17.86 0.94
C PHE A 11 6.29 -19.21 0.98
N THR A 12 6.98 -20.30 1.30
CA THR A 12 6.38 -21.65 1.36
C THR A 12 5.52 -21.91 2.62
N ASN A 13 5.43 -20.97 3.55
CA ASN A 13 4.51 -21.04 4.69
C ASN A 13 3.41 -19.99 4.55
N VAL A 14 2.27 -20.39 4.00
CA VAL A 14 1.01 -19.66 4.15
C VAL A 14 0.60 -19.81 5.63
N GLY A 15 0.97 -18.83 6.44
CA GLY A 15 0.43 -18.73 7.80
C GLY A 15 -1.08 -18.55 7.70
N GLU A 16 -1.85 -19.39 8.42
CA GLU A 16 -3.26 -19.14 8.63
C GLU A 16 -3.40 -17.69 9.12
N ASP A 17 -4.30 -16.94 8.47
CA ASP A 17 -4.68 -15.59 8.85
C ASP A 17 -5.20 -15.59 10.30
N THR A 18 -4.26 -15.52 11.23
CA THR A 18 -4.62 -15.20 12.61
C THR A 18 -4.92 -13.72 12.61
N THR A 19 -6.20 -13.42 12.41
CA THR A 19 -6.88 -12.16 12.73
C THR A 19 -5.94 -11.14 13.37
N ALA A 20 -5.20 -10.38 12.56
CA ALA A 20 -4.84 -9.04 12.94
C ALA A 20 -6.20 -8.37 13.19
N GLU A 21 -6.55 -8.13 14.45
CA GLU A 21 -7.69 -7.31 14.80
C GLU A 21 -7.52 -6.04 13.97
N ASP A 22 -8.33 -5.94 12.93
CA ASP A 22 -8.43 -4.71 12.16
C ASP A 22 -8.80 -3.66 13.18
N ASP A 23 -7.91 -2.69 13.45
CA ASP A 23 -8.23 -1.46 14.18
C ASP A 23 -9.25 -0.67 13.34
N VAL A 24 -10.44 -1.23 13.21
CA VAL A 24 -11.61 -0.54 12.68
C VAL A 24 -12.09 0.32 13.84
N ASN A 25 -11.79 1.62 13.76
CA ASN A 25 -12.48 2.56 14.63
C ASN A 25 -14.00 2.40 14.39
N PRO A 26 -14.79 1.99 15.41
CA PRO A 26 -16.22 1.78 15.24
C PRO A 26 -16.98 3.01 14.74
N GLU A 27 -16.39 4.22 14.86
CA GLU A 27 -16.97 5.48 14.39
C GLU A 27 -16.84 5.69 12.88
N ASP A 28 -15.97 4.93 12.19
CA ASP A 28 -15.81 5.00 10.72
C ASP A 28 -16.76 4.05 9.97
N ALA A 29 -17.49 3.20 10.67
CA ALA A 29 -18.47 2.26 10.09
C ALA A 29 -19.84 2.92 9.90
N THR A 30 -19.92 4.00 9.10
CA THR A 30 -21.20 4.63 8.72
C THR A 30 -21.81 4.01 7.45
N GLY A 31 -21.32 2.85 7.00
CA GLY A 31 -21.91 2.09 5.91
C GLY A 31 -23.16 1.33 6.35
N GLU A 32 -24.21 1.31 5.51
CA GLU A 32 -25.33 0.38 5.70
C GLU A 32 -24.77 -1.06 5.72
N VAL A 33 -25.12 -1.80 6.77
CA VAL A 33 -24.78 -3.22 6.84
C VAL A 33 -25.70 -3.96 5.86
N LEU A 34 -25.11 -4.51 4.82
CA LEU A 34 -25.85 -5.33 3.85
C LEU A 34 -26.40 -6.58 4.54
N SER A 35 -27.58 -7.03 4.16
CA SER A 35 -28.07 -8.35 4.53
C SER A 35 -27.24 -9.45 3.87
N ASP A 36 -27.28 -10.66 4.42
CA ASP A 36 -26.56 -11.81 3.88
C ASP A 36 -26.92 -12.09 2.41
N GLU A 37 -28.18 -11.85 2.00
CA GLU A 37 -28.63 -12.03 0.63
C GLU A 37 -28.04 -10.94 -0.29
N GLU A 38 -28.06 -9.67 0.11
CA GLU A 38 -27.46 -8.55 -0.63
C GLU A 38 -25.94 -8.73 -0.76
N GLN A 39 -25.28 -9.21 0.29
CA GLN A 39 -23.85 -9.51 0.26
C GLN A 39 -23.53 -10.62 -0.75
N GLN A 40 -24.30 -11.73 -0.76
CA GLN A 40 -24.11 -12.83 -1.71
C GLN A 40 -24.36 -12.38 -3.16
N GLU A 41 -25.37 -11.54 -3.39
CA GLU A 41 -25.63 -11.01 -4.73
C GLU A 41 -24.50 -10.09 -5.22
N LEU A 42 -23.98 -9.24 -4.31
CA LEU A 42 -22.84 -8.39 -4.59
C LEU A 42 -21.59 -9.21 -4.92
N ASP A 43 -21.29 -10.22 -4.11
CA ASP A 43 -20.14 -11.10 -4.30
C ASP A 43 -20.20 -11.84 -5.65
N ALA A 44 -21.37 -12.32 -6.03
CA ALA A 44 -21.57 -12.97 -7.33
C ALA A 44 -21.33 -12.02 -8.51
N LYS A 45 -21.85 -10.79 -8.44
CA LYS A 45 -21.63 -9.75 -9.46
C LYS A 45 -20.17 -9.35 -9.58
N LEU A 46 -19.48 -9.20 -8.45
CA LEU A 46 -18.05 -8.85 -8.44
C LEU A 46 -17.20 -10.00 -8.98
N ALA A 47 -17.53 -11.24 -8.67
CA ALA A 47 -16.85 -12.41 -9.22
C ALA A 47 -17.03 -12.51 -10.74
N GLU A 48 -18.26 -12.36 -11.24
CA GLU A 48 -18.54 -12.34 -12.68
C GLU A 48 -17.78 -11.21 -13.39
N PHE A 49 -17.76 -10.03 -12.79
CA PHE A 49 -16.98 -8.90 -13.32
C PHE A 49 -15.48 -9.22 -13.34
N ALA A 50 -14.93 -9.80 -12.29
CA ALA A 50 -13.51 -10.15 -12.22
C ALA A 50 -13.11 -11.19 -13.27
N ASP A 51 -13.99 -12.13 -13.60
CA ASP A 51 -13.75 -13.17 -14.63
C ASP A 51 -13.83 -12.63 -16.07
N SER A 52 -14.36 -11.42 -16.29
CA SER A 52 -14.37 -10.82 -17.63
C SER A 52 -12.98 -10.39 -18.08
N GLU A 53 -12.76 -10.31 -19.41
CA GLU A 53 -11.44 -9.99 -19.97
C GLU A 53 -10.95 -8.59 -19.55
N PRO A 54 -9.69 -8.42 -19.16
CA PRO A 54 -9.08 -7.10 -18.91
C PRO A 54 -8.98 -6.29 -20.20
N VAL A 55 -8.95 -4.96 -20.05
CA VAL A 55 -8.63 -4.07 -21.16
C VAL A 55 -7.14 -4.17 -21.45
N THR A 56 -6.81 -4.60 -22.66
CA THR A 56 -5.41 -4.64 -23.11
C THR A 56 -4.92 -3.26 -23.50
N ASN A 57 -3.65 -2.96 -23.23
CA ASN A 57 -3.01 -1.73 -23.66
C ASN A 57 -2.71 -1.76 -25.17
N ASP A 58 -2.76 -0.61 -25.82
CA ASP A 58 -2.44 -0.42 -27.25
C ASP A 58 -0.93 -0.40 -27.55
N GLY A 59 -0.08 -0.76 -26.58
CA GLY A 59 1.37 -0.74 -26.68
C GLY A 59 2.03 0.62 -26.38
N ASN A 60 1.26 1.69 -26.29
CA ASN A 60 1.75 3.03 -25.98
C ASN A 60 1.71 3.36 -24.48
N VAL A 61 1.10 2.49 -23.70
CA VAL A 61 0.92 2.63 -22.24
C VAL A 61 1.65 1.50 -21.50
N TYR A 62 2.42 1.87 -20.50
CA TYR A 62 3.12 0.94 -19.63
C TYR A 62 2.70 1.17 -18.18
N ASN A 63 2.14 0.16 -17.55
CA ASN A 63 1.58 0.25 -16.21
C ASN A 63 2.47 -0.45 -15.18
N VAL A 64 2.84 0.27 -14.13
CA VAL A 64 3.63 -0.24 -13.01
C VAL A 64 2.84 -0.08 -11.73
N LEU A 65 2.68 -1.17 -10.98
CA LEU A 65 2.08 -1.14 -9.65
C LEU A 65 3.19 -0.89 -8.61
N LEU A 66 3.15 0.26 -7.95
CA LEU A 66 4.03 0.59 -6.85
C LEU A 66 3.36 0.11 -5.55
N VAL A 67 4.06 -0.70 -4.77
CA VAL A 67 3.51 -1.38 -3.58
C VAL A 67 4.35 -1.05 -2.36
N GLY A 68 3.75 -0.40 -1.38
CA GLY A 68 4.32 -0.22 -0.05
C GLY A 68 3.84 -1.32 0.88
N VAL A 69 4.76 -2.10 1.44
CA VAL A 69 4.45 -3.28 2.25
C VAL A 69 4.79 -3.00 3.72
N ASP A 70 3.83 -3.25 4.61
CA ASP A 70 4.13 -3.34 6.05
C ASP A 70 4.62 -4.76 6.36
N ARG A 71 5.94 -4.91 6.34
CA ARG A 71 6.61 -6.17 6.63
C ARG A 71 7.52 -6.01 7.84
N ARG A 72 7.00 -6.32 9.01
CA ARG A 72 7.76 -6.32 10.27
C ARG A 72 8.50 -7.64 10.50
N ASP A 73 7.92 -8.74 10.03
CA ASP A 73 8.48 -10.08 10.07
C ASP A 73 8.80 -10.54 8.64
N LYS A 74 9.98 -11.13 8.45
CA LYS A 74 10.44 -11.66 7.16
C LYS A 74 9.83 -13.02 6.82
N SER A 75 9.08 -13.64 7.74
CA SER A 75 8.48 -14.96 7.56
C SER A 75 7.25 -14.96 6.63
N TRP A 76 6.68 -13.79 6.32
CA TRP A 76 5.50 -13.67 5.44
C TRP A 76 5.60 -12.45 4.51
N ALA A 77 4.75 -12.41 3.47
CA ALA A 77 4.80 -11.37 2.44
C ALA A 77 4.45 -9.96 2.95
N GLY A 78 3.64 -9.87 4.02
CA GLY A 78 3.11 -8.61 4.54
C GLY A 78 1.90 -8.10 3.77
N ASN A 79 1.11 -7.25 4.41
CA ASN A 79 0.00 -6.56 3.77
C ASN A 79 0.51 -5.40 2.90
N SER A 80 -0.13 -5.17 1.75
CA SER A 80 0.12 -3.99 0.93
C SER A 80 -0.70 -2.81 1.46
N ASP A 81 -0.06 -1.94 2.22
CA ASP A 81 -0.72 -0.78 2.83
C ASP A 81 -0.79 0.45 1.93
N SER A 82 0.05 0.51 0.91
CA SER A 82 0.05 1.54 -0.12
C SER A 82 0.18 0.89 -1.48
N MET A 83 -0.74 1.20 -2.38
CA MET A 83 -0.73 0.71 -3.75
C MET A 83 -1.03 1.88 -4.69
N ILE A 84 -0.10 2.15 -5.61
CA ILE A 84 -0.24 3.21 -6.60
C ILE A 84 -0.02 2.61 -7.98
N LEU A 85 -1.04 2.67 -8.82
CA LEU A 85 -0.91 2.34 -10.23
C LEU A 85 -0.33 3.54 -10.96
N MET A 86 0.89 3.41 -11.45
CA MET A 86 1.57 4.40 -12.27
C MET A 86 1.48 3.99 -13.74
N SER A 87 0.89 4.85 -14.55
CA SER A 87 0.68 4.65 -15.98
C SER A 87 1.56 5.62 -16.77
N LEU A 88 2.44 5.08 -17.61
CA LEU A 88 3.35 5.82 -18.49
C LEU A 88 2.80 5.79 -19.90
N ASN A 89 2.32 6.92 -20.41
CA ASN A 89 1.87 7.04 -21.80
C ASN A 89 2.98 7.68 -22.64
N TYR A 90 3.63 6.88 -23.49
CA TYR A 90 4.79 7.31 -24.28
C TYR A 90 4.40 8.27 -25.40
N GLU A 91 3.23 8.09 -25.99
CA GLU A 91 2.73 8.96 -27.08
C GLU A 91 2.41 10.36 -26.54
N LYS A 92 1.67 10.42 -25.43
CA LYS A 92 1.27 11.68 -24.79
C LYS A 92 2.37 12.28 -23.91
N LYS A 93 3.48 11.56 -23.68
CA LYS A 93 4.54 11.93 -22.73
C LYS A 93 3.98 12.29 -21.35
N GLN A 94 3.04 11.48 -20.87
CA GLN A 94 2.29 11.72 -19.64
C GLN A 94 2.51 10.58 -18.65
N ILE A 95 2.65 10.95 -17.38
CA ILE A 95 2.62 10.03 -16.25
C ILE A 95 1.33 10.29 -15.48
N SER A 96 0.55 9.25 -15.24
CA SER A 96 -0.65 9.28 -14.38
C SER A 96 -0.45 8.35 -13.21
N MET A 97 -0.89 8.76 -12.02
CA MET A 97 -0.82 7.94 -10.81
C MET A 97 -2.18 7.88 -10.13
N ILE A 98 -2.62 6.67 -9.81
CA ILE A 98 -3.90 6.39 -9.16
C ILE A 98 -3.63 5.55 -7.92
N SER A 99 -4.04 6.03 -6.75
CA SER A 99 -3.99 5.23 -5.52
C SER A 99 -5.13 4.23 -5.48
N LEU A 100 -4.79 2.97 -5.22
CA LEU A 100 -5.76 1.91 -4.97
C LEU A 100 -5.93 1.76 -3.47
N MET A 101 -7.19 1.84 -3.00
CA MET A 101 -7.48 1.76 -1.57
C MET A 101 -7.30 0.33 -1.09
N ARG A 102 -6.52 0.13 -0.04
CA ARG A 102 -6.17 -1.19 0.51
C ARG A 102 -7.39 -2.00 0.97
N ASP A 103 -8.43 -1.30 1.44
CA ASP A 103 -9.65 -1.90 1.98
C ASP A 103 -10.73 -2.12 0.91
N THR A 104 -10.42 -1.86 -0.37
CA THR A 104 -11.34 -2.15 -1.47
C THR A 104 -11.68 -3.63 -1.48
N TYR A 105 -12.97 -3.94 -1.49
CA TYR A 105 -13.49 -5.31 -1.53
C TYR A 105 -13.40 -5.83 -2.96
N VAL A 106 -12.67 -6.91 -3.16
CA VAL A 106 -12.32 -7.46 -4.47
C VAL A 106 -12.34 -8.99 -4.47
N ASN A 107 -12.48 -9.59 -5.65
CA ASN A 107 -12.29 -11.03 -5.79
C ASN A 107 -10.80 -11.35 -6.01
N ILE A 108 -10.18 -12.06 -5.05
CA ILE A 108 -8.78 -12.50 -5.14
C ILE A 108 -8.77 -13.90 -5.78
N PRO A 109 -8.05 -14.09 -6.89
CA PRO A 109 -7.96 -15.37 -7.57
C PRO A 109 -7.57 -16.53 -6.64
N GLY A 110 -8.36 -17.59 -6.63
CA GLY A 110 -8.13 -18.78 -5.80
C GLY A 110 -8.48 -18.62 -4.31
N ILE A 111 -8.88 -17.41 -3.85
CA ILE A 111 -9.19 -17.13 -2.43
C ILE A 111 -10.65 -16.68 -2.27
N GLY A 112 -11.17 -15.87 -3.22
CA GLY A 112 -12.51 -15.29 -3.17
C GLY A 112 -12.53 -13.84 -2.66
N MET A 113 -13.69 -13.39 -2.20
CA MET A 113 -13.96 -12.00 -1.84
C MET A 113 -13.26 -11.59 -0.55
N ARG A 114 -12.36 -10.60 -0.65
CA ARG A 114 -11.59 -10.04 0.47
C ARG A 114 -11.15 -8.61 0.19
N LYS A 115 -10.51 -7.96 1.20
CA LYS A 115 -9.82 -6.67 1.01
C LYS A 115 -8.63 -6.84 0.06
N LEU A 116 -8.40 -5.84 -0.78
CA LEU A 116 -7.33 -5.85 -1.79
C LEU A 116 -5.93 -6.11 -1.18
N ASN A 117 -5.64 -5.55 0.00
CA ASN A 117 -4.35 -5.72 0.67
C ASN A 117 -4.05 -7.18 1.04
N ALA A 118 -5.07 -8.03 1.23
CA ALA A 118 -4.92 -9.43 1.52
C ALA A 118 -4.32 -10.22 0.34
N ALA A 119 -4.44 -9.73 -0.90
CA ALA A 119 -3.84 -10.39 -2.05
C ALA A 119 -2.31 -10.49 -1.92
N HIS A 120 -1.64 -9.40 -1.45
CA HIS A 120 -0.19 -9.42 -1.23
C HIS A 120 0.19 -10.36 -0.07
N ALA A 121 -0.56 -10.37 1.00
CA ALA A 121 -0.30 -11.24 2.16
C ALA A 121 -0.36 -12.74 1.79
N ASN A 122 -1.23 -13.11 0.85
CA ASN A 122 -1.48 -14.51 0.46
C ASN A 122 -0.66 -15.00 -0.73
N GLY A 123 -0.15 -14.14 -1.59
CA GLY A 123 0.59 -14.54 -2.79
C GLY A 123 1.59 -13.50 -3.29
N ALA A 124 2.00 -12.59 -2.41
CA ALA A 124 2.97 -11.53 -2.69
C ALA A 124 2.58 -10.68 -3.93
N GLY A 125 3.58 -10.12 -4.61
CA GLY A 125 3.37 -9.28 -5.79
C GLY A 125 2.62 -9.95 -6.94
N PRO A 126 2.91 -11.21 -7.31
CA PRO A 126 2.22 -11.88 -8.41
C PRO A 126 0.70 -11.97 -8.22
N LEU A 127 0.22 -12.42 -7.06
CA LEU A 127 -1.21 -12.50 -6.78
C LEU A 127 -1.86 -11.11 -6.69
N LEU A 128 -1.17 -10.14 -6.10
CA LEU A 128 -1.66 -8.76 -6.07
C LEU A 128 -1.80 -8.19 -7.48
N LEU A 129 -0.81 -8.41 -8.36
CA LEU A 129 -0.84 -7.94 -9.75
C LEU A 129 -2.00 -8.57 -10.52
N GLU A 130 -2.19 -9.87 -10.39
CA GLU A 130 -3.32 -10.60 -11.00
C GLU A 130 -4.66 -10.06 -10.47
N THR A 131 -4.79 -9.88 -9.14
CA THR A 131 -5.99 -9.33 -8.51
C THR A 131 -6.31 -7.93 -9.04
N VAL A 132 -5.32 -7.03 -9.12
CA VAL A 132 -5.51 -5.69 -9.68
C VAL A 132 -5.93 -5.77 -11.14
N THR A 133 -5.25 -6.58 -11.96
CA THR A 133 -5.57 -6.73 -13.38
C THR A 133 -7.03 -7.20 -13.58
N GLN A 134 -7.46 -8.19 -12.83
CA GLN A 134 -8.81 -8.78 -12.98
C GLN A 134 -9.91 -7.85 -12.46
N ASN A 135 -9.73 -7.21 -11.31
CA ASN A 135 -10.79 -6.40 -10.70
C ASN A 135 -10.87 -4.97 -11.24
N TYR A 136 -9.76 -4.38 -11.67
CA TYR A 136 -9.74 -3.03 -12.23
C TYR A 136 -9.71 -3.00 -13.76
N LYS A 137 -9.68 -4.17 -14.40
CA LYS A 137 -9.67 -4.32 -15.87
C LYS A 137 -8.55 -3.55 -16.55
N VAL A 138 -7.40 -3.47 -15.90
CA VAL A 138 -6.21 -2.78 -16.39
C VAL A 138 -5.05 -3.77 -16.50
N GLN A 139 -4.40 -3.83 -17.65
CA GLN A 139 -3.18 -4.61 -17.78
C GLN A 139 -2.07 -3.96 -16.94
N VAL A 140 -1.50 -4.68 -15.99
CA VAL A 140 -0.35 -4.25 -15.19
C VAL A 140 0.90 -5.00 -15.68
N ASP A 141 1.90 -4.25 -16.17
CA ASP A 141 3.07 -4.85 -16.82
C ASP A 141 4.15 -5.27 -15.83
N ARG A 142 4.29 -4.52 -14.73
CA ARG A 142 5.28 -4.78 -13.67
C ARG A 142 4.77 -4.29 -12.31
N TYR A 143 5.41 -4.76 -11.24
CA TYR A 143 5.27 -4.17 -9.93
C TYR A 143 6.64 -3.88 -9.30
N VAL A 144 6.65 -2.92 -8.38
CA VAL A 144 7.79 -2.60 -7.52
C VAL A 144 7.30 -2.59 -6.08
N SER A 145 7.86 -3.46 -5.26
CA SER A 145 7.49 -3.55 -3.84
C SER A 145 8.62 -3.02 -2.97
N VAL A 146 8.28 -2.18 -2.01
CA VAL A 146 9.20 -1.61 -1.03
C VAL A 146 8.61 -1.74 0.38
N ASP A 147 9.45 -2.11 1.33
CA ASP A 147 9.14 -2.02 2.75
C ASP A 147 9.61 -0.68 3.34
N PHE A 148 9.31 -0.42 4.61
CA PHE A 148 9.72 0.82 5.28
C PHE A 148 11.23 1.04 5.28
N ASN A 149 12.02 -0.02 5.47
CA ASN A 149 13.48 0.11 5.49
C ASN A 149 14.03 0.49 4.12
N SER A 150 13.57 -0.20 3.08
CA SER A 150 13.96 0.10 1.70
C SER A 150 13.54 1.51 1.28
N MET A 151 12.34 1.97 1.69
CA MET A 151 11.88 3.32 1.41
C MET A 151 12.75 4.37 2.12
N ILE A 152 13.09 4.16 3.40
CA ILE A 152 14.02 5.04 4.12
C ILE A 152 15.34 5.17 3.37
N ASP A 153 15.92 4.04 2.99
CA ASP A 153 17.23 4.01 2.32
C ASP A 153 17.19 4.66 0.92
N ILE A 154 16.08 4.53 0.19
CA ILE A 154 15.87 5.20 -1.11
C ILE A 154 15.81 6.71 -0.92
N ILE A 155 15.00 7.20 0.02
CA ILE A 155 14.85 8.64 0.28
C ILE A 155 16.17 9.25 0.72
N ASP A 156 16.90 8.58 1.61
CA ASP A 156 18.21 9.08 2.09
C ASP A 156 19.25 9.13 0.95
N LYS A 157 19.25 8.15 0.03
CA LYS A 157 20.11 8.15 -1.17
C LYS A 157 19.78 9.28 -2.15
N LEU A 158 18.51 9.70 -2.20
CA LEU A 158 18.08 10.84 -3.02
C LEU A 158 18.36 12.20 -2.36
N GLY A 159 18.87 12.21 -1.12
CA GLY A 159 19.17 13.45 -0.37
C GLY A 159 17.98 13.99 0.41
N GLY A 160 16.95 13.19 0.60
CA GLY A 160 15.73 13.58 1.31
C GLY A 160 14.59 14.03 0.40
N VAL A 161 13.45 14.34 1.00
CA VAL A 161 12.25 14.85 0.32
C VAL A 161 11.73 16.09 1.04
N GLU A 162 11.28 17.10 0.30
CA GLU A 162 10.67 18.29 0.88
C GLU A 162 9.22 18.00 1.30
N LEU A 163 8.91 18.22 2.56
CA LEU A 163 7.58 18.02 3.13
C LEU A 163 7.17 19.22 3.98
N THR A 164 5.87 19.48 4.02
CA THR A 164 5.26 20.49 4.90
C THR A 164 4.39 19.79 5.94
N LEU A 165 4.70 19.98 7.23
CA LEU A 165 3.97 19.39 8.34
C LEU A 165 3.33 20.48 9.19
N SER A 166 2.15 20.20 9.73
CA SER A 166 1.55 20.94 10.84
C SER A 166 2.18 20.53 12.18
N ASP A 167 1.96 21.33 13.24
CA ASP A 167 2.45 20.99 14.59
C ASP A 167 1.78 19.73 15.16
N ASP A 168 0.52 19.46 14.79
CA ASP A 168 -0.17 18.23 15.17
C ASP A 168 0.44 17.00 14.50
N GLU A 169 0.78 17.10 13.21
CA GLU A 169 1.48 16.04 12.47
C GLU A 169 2.87 15.78 13.03
N VAL A 170 3.59 16.81 13.45
CA VAL A 170 4.91 16.68 14.11
C VAL A 170 4.83 15.78 15.33
N ARG A 171 3.83 16.00 16.19
CA ARG A 171 3.65 15.20 17.40
C ARG A 171 3.45 13.72 17.09
N VAL A 172 2.59 13.41 16.11
CA VAL A 172 2.32 12.03 15.69
C VAL A 172 3.51 11.41 14.96
N ALA A 173 4.16 12.17 14.05
CA ALA A 173 5.35 11.72 13.34
C ALA A 173 6.49 11.34 14.30
N ASN A 174 6.70 12.10 15.37
CA ASN A 174 7.75 11.82 16.35
C ASN A 174 7.54 10.51 17.09
N ASN A 175 6.29 10.07 17.30
CA ASN A 175 6.01 8.74 17.86
C ASN A 175 6.47 7.62 16.89
N TYR A 176 6.17 7.77 15.59
CA TYR A 176 6.63 6.81 14.58
C TYR A 176 8.15 6.84 14.39
N ILE A 177 8.79 8.02 14.49
CA ILE A 177 10.25 8.15 14.48
C ILE A 177 10.85 7.33 15.62
N THR A 178 10.31 7.46 16.85
CA THR A 178 10.76 6.69 18.01
C THR A 178 10.68 5.18 17.75
N GLU A 179 9.54 4.69 17.25
CA GLU A 179 9.35 3.28 16.91
C GLU A 179 10.41 2.79 15.90
N MET A 180 10.56 3.50 14.78
CA MET A 180 11.49 3.10 13.72
C MET A 180 12.96 3.18 14.15
N CYS A 181 13.33 4.21 14.91
CA CYS A 181 14.69 4.34 15.43
C CYS A 181 15.03 3.21 16.40
N ASN A 182 14.10 2.84 17.29
CA ASN A 182 14.28 1.71 18.20
C ASN A 182 14.51 0.39 17.45
N LEU A 183 13.72 0.12 16.40
CA LEU A 183 13.89 -1.07 15.56
C LEU A 183 15.25 -1.09 14.82
N ARG A 184 15.72 0.07 14.38
CA ARG A 184 17.01 0.22 13.68
C ARG A 184 18.20 0.48 14.61
N LYS A 185 17.98 0.54 15.93
CA LYS A 185 19.00 0.85 16.97
C LYS A 185 19.69 2.21 16.72
N LEU A 186 18.91 3.21 16.35
CA LEU A 186 19.34 4.60 16.15
C LEU A 186 18.84 5.47 17.30
N ASP A 187 19.52 6.62 17.51
CA ASP A 187 19.05 7.63 18.47
C ASP A 187 17.91 8.45 17.85
N PRO A 188 16.67 8.37 18.36
CA PRO A 188 15.54 9.10 17.81
C PRO A 188 15.68 10.62 17.93
N ASN A 189 16.47 11.14 18.91
CA ASN A 189 16.68 12.58 19.08
C ASN A 189 17.31 13.25 17.86
N SER A 190 18.06 12.49 17.07
CA SER A 190 18.68 12.96 15.83
C SER A 190 17.69 13.20 14.70
N TYR A 191 16.47 12.66 14.80
CA TYR A 191 15.46 12.66 13.74
C TYR A 191 14.17 13.40 14.11
N TYR A 192 13.95 13.77 15.38
CA TYR A 192 12.72 14.43 15.79
C TYR A 192 12.50 15.76 15.07
N PHE A 193 11.26 15.98 14.69
CA PHE A 193 10.79 17.30 14.31
C PHE A 193 10.64 18.18 15.57
N ILE A 194 11.10 19.42 15.49
CA ILE A 194 10.96 20.41 16.59
C ILE A 194 9.62 21.15 16.46
N LYS A 195 9.26 21.50 15.22
CA LYS A 195 8.02 22.22 14.88
C LYS A 195 7.60 21.95 13.45
N GLY A 196 6.36 22.27 13.11
CA GLY A 196 5.84 22.23 11.76
C GLY A 196 6.56 23.18 10.80
N GLY A 197 6.09 23.18 9.56
CA GLY A 197 6.64 23.96 8.45
C GLY A 197 7.25 23.10 7.36
N THR A 198 7.75 23.74 6.31
CA THR A 198 8.37 23.08 5.16
C THR A 198 9.85 22.82 5.42
N LYS A 199 10.31 21.62 5.16
CA LYS A 199 11.70 21.21 5.32
C LYS A 199 12.05 19.98 4.48
N THR A 200 13.35 19.83 4.17
CA THR A 200 13.88 18.58 3.63
C THR A 200 13.96 17.54 4.74
N CYS A 201 13.23 16.44 4.56
CA CYS A 201 13.09 15.35 5.51
C CYS A 201 13.97 14.17 5.10
N SER A 202 14.65 13.55 6.08
CA SER A 202 15.33 12.26 5.89
C SER A 202 14.33 11.13 5.62
N GLY A 203 14.81 9.97 5.21
CA GLY A 203 13.97 8.81 4.97
C GLY A 203 13.14 8.40 6.19
N ILE A 204 13.73 8.39 7.39
CA ILE A 204 13.00 8.10 8.64
C ILE A 204 11.88 9.12 8.86
N GLN A 205 12.15 10.40 8.69
CA GLN A 205 11.18 11.47 8.87
C GLN A 205 10.04 11.39 7.83
N ALA A 206 10.39 11.14 6.57
CA ALA A 206 9.42 11.03 5.49
C ALA A 206 8.50 9.81 5.64
N VAL A 207 9.06 8.65 6.00
CA VAL A 207 8.26 7.45 6.25
C VAL A 207 7.38 7.61 7.49
N ALA A 208 7.87 8.28 8.54
CA ALA A 208 7.05 8.60 9.71
C ALA A 208 5.85 9.48 9.34
N TYR A 209 6.06 10.50 8.50
CA TYR A 209 4.99 11.36 7.98
C TYR A 209 3.96 10.57 7.16
N ALA A 210 4.41 9.70 6.25
CA ALA A 210 3.52 8.87 5.43
C ALA A 210 2.67 7.86 6.24
N ARG A 211 3.08 7.53 7.47
CA ARG A 211 2.38 6.62 8.38
C ARG A 211 1.31 7.30 9.24
N ILE A 212 1.21 8.63 9.24
CA ILE A 212 0.23 9.36 10.07
C ILE A 212 -1.20 8.98 9.64
N ARG A 213 -2.02 8.50 10.59
CA ARG A 213 -3.43 8.13 10.38
C ARG A 213 -4.42 9.06 11.08
N TYR A 214 -4.09 9.55 12.28
CA TYR A 214 -5.04 10.15 13.22
C TYR A 214 -5.07 11.69 13.19
N VAL A 215 -4.60 12.34 12.13
CA VAL A 215 -4.67 13.78 11.94
C VAL A 215 -5.46 14.05 10.66
N GLY A 216 -6.61 14.73 10.77
CA GLY A 216 -7.51 15.05 9.66
C GLY A 216 -8.44 13.89 9.25
N ASN A 217 -8.74 13.76 7.96
CA ASN A 217 -9.65 12.74 7.41
C ASN A 217 -8.98 11.35 7.22
N ALA A 218 -8.37 10.83 8.28
CA ALA A 218 -7.85 9.45 8.37
C ALA A 218 -7.17 8.91 7.09
N ASP A 219 -7.76 7.91 6.45
CA ASP A 219 -7.13 7.20 5.33
C ASP A 219 -7.02 8.01 4.02
N TYR A 220 -7.90 8.94 3.75
CA TYR A 220 -7.81 9.80 2.56
C TYR A 220 -6.58 10.72 2.62
N GLN A 221 -6.33 11.35 3.77
CA GLN A 221 -5.14 12.18 3.94
C GLN A 221 -3.86 11.36 4.02
N ARG A 222 -3.93 10.11 4.54
CA ARG A 222 -2.78 9.20 4.44
C ARG A 222 -2.41 8.92 2.99
N THR A 223 -3.39 8.66 2.13
CA THR A 223 -3.17 8.43 0.70
C THR A 223 -2.55 9.67 0.02
N GLU A 224 -2.96 10.87 0.40
CA GLU A 224 -2.34 12.12 -0.10
C GLU A 224 -0.88 12.26 0.36
N ARG A 225 -0.57 11.93 1.62
CA ARG A 225 0.82 11.97 2.14
C ARG A 225 1.74 10.94 1.49
N GLN A 226 1.19 9.86 0.93
CA GLN A 226 1.95 8.82 0.25
C GLN A 226 2.24 9.11 -1.22
N ARG A 227 1.58 10.11 -1.80
CA ARG A 227 1.83 10.58 -3.18
C ARG A 227 2.94 11.60 -3.23
#